data_f2ac077e41e993ac2df03986381fae91
#
_entry.id   f2ac077e41e993ac2df03986381fae91
#
_cell.length_a   1.000
_cell.length_b   1.000
_cell.length_c   1.000
_cell.angle_alpha   90.00
_cell.angle_beta   90.00
_cell.angle_gamma   90.00
#
_symmetry.space_group_name_H-M   'P 1'
#
loop_
_entity.id
_entity.type
_entity.pdbx_description
1 polymer ?
#
loop_
_entity_poly.entity_id
_entity_poly.type
_entity_poly.pdbx_seq_one_letter_code
_entity_poly.pdbx_strand_id
1 'polypeptide(L)'
;LRLLHLKFPAGVTGAQIDAAARIDLWAHGLDFGHGTGHGVGYVLNVHEGPVTISPRAQPVAIQPGNVLSDEPGVYRPGRWGIRVENLMVCEQEQTTEFGEFLKFRALTMLPIDVRMFKEPFGEGVELLNAFNAERRNKLMPLESPRAQKWLSAAAAELPG
;
A
#
# COMPACT_ATOMS: atom_id res chain seq x y z
N LEU A 1 3.16 1.59 1.89
CA LEU A 1 3.56 2.18 0.59
C LEU A 1 4.66 1.39 -0.13
N ARG A 2 5.51 0.62 0.58
CA ARG A 2 6.60 -0.14 -0.04
C ARG A 2 6.11 -1.06 -1.16
N LEU A 3 4.99 -1.76 -0.99
CA LEU A 3 4.44 -2.65 -2.01
C LEU A 3 4.06 -1.91 -3.31
N LEU A 4 3.60 -0.67 -3.21
CA LEU A 4 3.24 0.17 -4.38
C LEU A 4 4.46 0.58 -5.22
N HIS A 5 5.67 0.45 -4.68
CA HIS A 5 6.92 0.75 -5.38
C HIS A 5 7.70 -0.52 -5.73
N LEU A 6 7.18 -1.69 -5.35
CA LEU A 6 7.80 -2.97 -5.65
C LEU A 6 7.58 -3.36 -7.11
N LYS A 7 8.67 -3.76 -7.78
CA LYS A 7 8.62 -4.48 -9.06
C LYS A 7 9.05 -5.91 -8.80
N PHE A 8 8.31 -6.87 -9.31
CA PHE A 8 8.56 -8.28 -9.03
C PHE A 8 8.32 -9.14 -10.28
N PRO A 9 9.03 -10.27 -10.44
CA PRO A 9 8.84 -11.17 -11.56
C PRO A 9 7.43 -11.78 -11.57
N ALA A 10 6.87 -12.01 -12.75
CA ALA A 10 5.66 -12.82 -12.90
C ALA A 10 5.87 -14.22 -12.29
N GLY A 11 4.83 -14.76 -11.66
CA GLY A 11 4.89 -16.03 -10.94
C GLY A 11 5.19 -15.90 -9.45
N VAL A 12 5.53 -14.73 -8.96
CA VAL A 12 5.72 -14.46 -7.52
C VAL A 12 4.40 -14.58 -6.77
N THR A 13 4.43 -15.20 -5.60
CA THR A 13 3.28 -15.42 -4.73
C THR A 13 3.17 -14.36 -3.64
N GLY A 14 2.00 -14.26 -3.03
CA GLY A 14 1.79 -13.32 -1.93
C GLY A 14 2.65 -13.61 -0.69
N ALA A 15 3.04 -14.87 -0.45
CA ALA A 15 3.95 -15.22 0.64
C ALA A 15 5.35 -14.61 0.44
N GLN A 16 5.82 -14.55 -0.80
CA GLN A 16 7.12 -13.96 -1.13
C GLN A 16 7.11 -12.43 -0.98
N ILE A 17 5.98 -11.80 -1.29
CA ILE A 17 5.82 -10.33 -1.23
C ILE A 17 5.56 -9.84 0.20
N ASP A 18 4.93 -10.65 1.06
CA ASP A 18 4.60 -10.27 2.44
C ASP A 18 5.83 -9.77 3.23
N ALA A 19 6.97 -10.41 3.05
CA ALA A 19 8.20 -9.97 3.70
C ALA A 19 8.62 -8.54 3.32
N ALA A 20 8.39 -8.14 2.07
CA ALA A 20 8.69 -6.78 1.61
C ALA A 20 7.85 -5.71 2.32
N ALA A 21 6.61 -6.04 2.70
CA ALA A 21 5.77 -5.14 3.49
C ALA A 21 6.20 -5.01 4.95
N ARG A 22 6.88 -6.03 5.49
CA ARG A 22 7.28 -6.10 6.90
C ARG A 22 8.68 -5.61 7.19
N ILE A 23 9.55 -5.56 6.21
CA ILE A 23 10.99 -5.36 6.40
C ILE A 23 11.31 -4.09 7.20
N ASP A 24 10.58 -3.00 6.97
CA ASP A 24 10.78 -1.74 7.68
C ASP A 24 10.34 -1.84 9.16
N LEU A 25 9.28 -2.59 9.44
CA LEU A 25 8.84 -2.86 10.81
C LEU A 25 9.83 -3.77 11.54
N TRP A 26 10.30 -4.82 10.87
CA TRP A 26 11.29 -5.74 11.45
C TRP A 26 12.60 -5.04 11.79
N ALA A 27 13.06 -4.09 10.95
CA ALA A 27 14.24 -3.27 11.23
C ALA A 27 14.11 -2.49 12.57
N HIS A 28 12.86 -2.24 13.03
CA HIS A 28 12.58 -1.57 14.29
C HIS A 28 12.05 -2.51 15.40
N GLY A 29 12.18 -3.83 15.22
CA GLY A 29 11.68 -4.83 16.16
C GLY A 29 10.15 -4.87 16.30
N LEU A 30 9.43 -4.46 15.25
CA LEU A 30 7.97 -4.43 15.18
C LEU A 30 7.45 -5.45 14.18
N ASP A 31 6.22 -5.93 14.42
CA ASP A 31 5.50 -6.81 13.50
C ASP A 31 4.00 -6.70 13.73
N PHE A 32 3.20 -7.34 12.86
CA PHE A 32 1.75 -7.48 13.01
C PHE A 32 1.31 -8.93 12.76
N GLY A 33 0.26 -9.34 13.48
CA GLY A 33 -0.18 -10.74 13.56
C GLY A 33 -1.19 -11.19 12.49
N HIS A 34 -1.43 -10.38 11.45
CA HIS A 34 -2.36 -10.72 10.36
C HIS A 34 -1.66 -10.72 8.99
N GLY A 35 -2.36 -11.10 7.93
CA GLY A 35 -1.85 -10.95 6.56
C GLY A 35 -1.66 -9.49 6.18
N THR A 36 -0.73 -9.22 5.27
CA THR A 36 -0.53 -7.87 4.72
C THR A 36 -1.66 -7.45 3.80
N GLY A 37 -2.33 -8.42 3.17
CA GLY A 37 -3.44 -8.14 2.27
C GLY A 37 -4.15 -9.39 1.77
N HIS A 38 -5.26 -9.17 1.11
CA HIS A 38 -6.13 -10.20 0.57
C HIS A 38 -6.72 -9.77 -0.77
N GLY A 39 -7.20 -10.73 -1.56
CA GLY A 39 -7.99 -10.44 -2.74
C GLY A 39 -9.29 -9.71 -2.40
N VAL A 40 -9.74 -8.86 -3.32
CA VAL A 40 -11.01 -8.15 -3.24
C VAL A 40 -11.88 -8.58 -4.40
N GLY A 41 -13.09 -9.06 -4.08
CA GLY A 41 -14.02 -9.59 -5.05
C GLY A 41 -14.69 -8.53 -5.91
N TYR A 42 -15.01 -8.92 -7.14
CA TYR A 42 -15.70 -8.05 -8.10
C TYR A 42 -17.12 -7.70 -7.65
N VAL A 43 -17.79 -8.61 -6.93
CA VAL A 43 -19.19 -8.44 -6.47
C VAL A 43 -19.24 -8.41 -4.95
N LEU A 44 -18.86 -7.26 -4.37
CA LEU A 44 -19.03 -6.93 -2.95
C LEU A 44 -18.35 -7.86 -1.92
N ASN A 45 -17.61 -8.87 -2.34
CA ASN A 45 -16.91 -9.75 -1.40
C ASN A 45 -15.57 -9.10 -1.00
N VAL A 46 -15.51 -8.56 0.19
CA VAL A 46 -14.33 -7.84 0.70
C VAL A 46 -13.10 -8.76 0.74
N HIS A 47 -13.27 -10.00 1.23
CA HIS A 47 -12.20 -11.00 1.28
C HIS A 47 -12.47 -12.09 0.25
N GLU A 48 -11.84 -12.01 -0.90
CA GLU A 48 -11.97 -13.01 -1.95
C GLU A 48 -10.62 -13.60 -2.33
N GLY A 49 -10.52 -14.93 -2.17
CA GLY A 49 -9.37 -15.71 -2.60
C GLY A 49 -9.34 -15.93 -4.13
N PRO A 50 -8.37 -16.69 -4.64
CA PRO A 50 -7.37 -17.44 -3.87
C PRO A 50 -6.11 -16.64 -3.49
N VAL A 51 -5.89 -15.45 -4.06
CA VAL A 51 -4.67 -14.66 -3.83
C VAL A 51 -4.75 -13.89 -2.51
N THR A 52 -3.72 -14.03 -1.69
CA THR A 52 -3.53 -13.24 -0.45
C THR A 52 -2.07 -12.86 -0.32
N ILE A 53 -1.78 -11.75 0.37
CA ILE A 53 -0.42 -11.36 0.76
C ILE A 53 -0.27 -11.68 2.24
N SER A 54 0.42 -12.77 2.55
CA SER A 54 0.53 -13.28 3.93
C SER A 54 1.68 -14.28 4.02
N PRO A 55 2.33 -14.43 5.17
CA PRO A 55 3.32 -15.50 5.38
C PRO A 55 2.73 -16.90 5.18
N ARG A 56 1.41 -17.02 5.29
CA ARG A 56 0.67 -18.29 5.15
C ARG A 56 -0.16 -18.34 3.85
N ALA A 57 0.14 -17.47 2.89
CA ALA A 57 -0.57 -17.45 1.61
C ALA A 57 -0.42 -18.80 0.89
N GLN A 58 -1.50 -19.23 0.23
CA GLN A 58 -1.43 -20.35 -0.71
C GLN A 58 -0.43 -20.03 -1.84
N PRO A 59 0.21 -21.04 -2.44
CA PRO A 59 1.19 -20.85 -3.50
C PRO A 59 0.53 -20.48 -4.84
N VAL A 60 -0.30 -19.45 -4.82
CA VAL A 60 -0.94 -18.88 -5.99
C VAL A 60 -0.19 -17.64 -6.43
N ALA A 61 0.23 -17.62 -7.69
CA ALA A 61 0.93 -16.46 -8.24
C ALA A 61 -0.01 -15.25 -8.37
N ILE A 62 0.53 -14.08 -8.06
CA ILE A 62 -0.15 -12.82 -8.31
C ILE A 62 -0.16 -12.58 -9.83
N GLN A 63 -1.31 -12.18 -10.37
CA GLN A 63 -1.53 -11.98 -11.80
C GLN A 63 -1.94 -10.54 -12.10
N PRO A 64 -1.64 -10.01 -13.29
CA PRO A 64 -2.23 -8.77 -13.76
C PRO A 64 -3.75 -8.79 -13.65
N GLY A 65 -4.34 -7.71 -13.17
CA GLY A 65 -5.77 -7.59 -12.92
C GLY A 65 -6.21 -8.03 -11.51
N ASN A 66 -5.36 -8.68 -10.71
CA ASN A 66 -5.71 -8.96 -9.32
C ASN A 66 -5.86 -7.65 -8.54
N VAL A 67 -6.98 -7.49 -7.86
CA VAL A 67 -7.21 -6.40 -6.90
C VAL A 67 -6.97 -6.94 -5.50
N LEU A 68 -6.09 -6.27 -4.77
CA LEU A 68 -5.62 -6.69 -3.46
C LEU A 68 -5.64 -5.52 -2.47
N SER A 69 -5.83 -5.81 -1.18
CA SER A 69 -5.53 -4.86 -0.12
C SER A 69 -4.03 -4.84 0.20
N ASP A 70 -3.55 -3.72 0.74
CA ASP A 70 -2.21 -3.50 1.34
C ASP A 70 -2.45 -2.81 2.67
N GLU A 71 -2.46 -3.58 3.77
CA GLU A 71 -3.00 -3.16 5.07
C GLU A 71 -2.07 -3.46 6.26
N PRO A 72 -0.76 -3.17 6.16
CA PRO A 72 0.14 -3.34 7.29
C PRO A 72 -0.28 -2.48 8.48
N GLY A 73 0.08 -2.91 9.69
CA GLY A 73 -0.27 -2.18 10.90
C GLY A 73 0.70 -2.40 12.05
N VAL A 74 0.53 -1.65 13.12
CA VAL A 74 1.21 -1.83 14.40
C VAL A 74 0.18 -1.76 15.51
N TYR A 75 0.21 -2.72 16.43
CA TYR A 75 -0.79 -2.85 17.48
C TYR A 75 -0.11 -2.98 18.85
N ARG A 76 -0.62 -2.24 19.81
CA ARG A 76 -0.20 -2.29 21.22
C ARG A 76 -1.40 -2.72 22.06
N PRO A 77 -1.54 -4.01 22.41
CA PRO A 77 -2.69 -4.54 23.15
C PRO A 77 -3.03 -3.70 24.40
N GLY A 78 -4.30 -3.37 24.57
CA GLY A 78 -4.79 -2.52 25.66
C GLY A 78 -4.42 -1.04 25.56
N ARG A 79 -3.79 -0.59 24.47
CA ARG A 79 -3.38 0.82 24.30
C ARG A 79 -3.92 1.43 23.02
N TRP A 80 -3.42 0.98 21.83
CA TRP A 80 -3.79 1.52 20.52
C TRP A 80 -3.38 0.59 19.40
N GLY A 81 -3.93 0.83 18.24
CA GLY A 81 -3.50 0.22 16.98
C GLY A 81 -3.60 1.22 15.84
N ILE A 82 -2.71 1.09 14.87
CA ILE A 82 -2.71 1.87 13.64
C ILE A 82 -2.59 0.90 12.46
N ARG A 83 -3.44 1.09 11.46
CA ARG A 83 -3.37 0.44 10.15
C ARG A 83 -3.45 1.52 9.09
N VAL A 84 -2.59 1.43 8.09
CA VAL A 84 -2.69 2.24 6.87
C VAL A 84 -2.99 1.29 5.73
N GLU A 85 -4.14 1.47 5.10
CA GLU A 85 -4.67 0.54 4.11
C GLU A 85 -4.89 1.21 2.77
N ASN A 86 -4.48 0.52 1.72
CA ASN A 86 -4.77 0.87 0.34
C ASN A 86 -5.36 -0.33 -0.39
N LEU A 87 -6.21 -0.08 -1.36
CA LEU A 87 -6.49 -1.02 -2.42
C LEU A 87 -5.50 -0.80 -3.56
N MET A 88 -5.05 -1.87 -4.15
CA MET A 88 -4.12 -1.85 -5.26
C MET A 88 -4.49 -2.89 -6.33
N VAL A 89 -4.16 -2.59 -7.57
CA VAL A 89 -4.30 -3.53 -8.69
C VAL A 89 -2.92 -3.91 -9.20
N CYS A 90 -2.74 -5.20 -9.49
CA CYS A 90 -1.55 -5.70 -10.15
C CYS A 90 -1.59 -5.38 -11.63
N GLU A 91 -0.50 -4.85 -12.18
CA GLU A 91 -0.34 -4.49 -13.58
C GLU A 91 0.99 -5.00 -14.11
N GLN A 92 1.06 -5.22 -15.44
CA GLN A 92 2.33 -5.46 -16.10
C GLN A 92 3.18 -4.19 -16.08
N GLU A 93 4.46 -4.31 -15.74
CA GLU A 93 5.39 -3.19 -15.72
C GLU A 93 6.29 -3.19 -16.95
N GLN A 94 7.07 -4.25 -17.13
CA GLN A 94 8.02 -4.37 -18.23
C GLN A 94 8.39 -5.83 -18.52
N THR A 95 8.94 -6.08 -19.68
CA THR A 95 9.60 -7.35 -20.03
C THR A 95 11.09 -7.09 -20.20
N THR A 96 11.92 -7.94 -19.59
CA THR A 96 13.37 -7.88 -19.66
C THR A 96 13.93 -9.22 -20.13
N GLU A 97 15.25 -9.35 -20.25
CA GLU A 97 15.91 -10.65 -20.50
C GLU A 97 15.66 -11.68 -19.37
N PHE A 98 15.23 -11.23 -18.18
CA PHE A 98 14.86 -12.09 -17.05
C PHE A 98 13.37 -12.44 -17.00
N GLY A 99 12.57 -12.02 -17.98
CA GLY A 99 11.15 -12.30 -18.10
C GLY A 99 10.25 -11.09 -17.84
N GLU A 100 8.97 -11.38 -17.61
CA GLU A 100 7.97 -10.36 -17.31
C GLU A 100 8.04 -9.89 -15.86
N PHE A 101 7.91 -8.58 -15.65
CA PHE A 101 7.83 -7.95 -14.35
C PHE A 101 6.49 -7.27 -14.15
N LEU A 102 5.98 -7.38 -12.95
CA LEU A 102 4.72 -6.82 -12.47
C LEU A 102 4.99 -5.74 -11.44
N LYS A 103 3.99 -4.87 -11.23
CA LYS A 103 3.94 -3.85 -10.17
C LYS A 103 2.52 -3.73 -9.61
N PHE A 104 2.38 -2.96 -8.55
CA PHE A 104 1.08 -2.54 -8.06
C PHE A 104 0.84 -1.06 -8.35
N ARG A 105 -0.39 -0.74 -8.70
CA ARG A 105 -0.91 0.62 -8.75
C ARG A 105 -2.00 0.79 -7.70
N ALA A 106 -1.91 1.84 -6.90
CA ALA A 106 -2.93 2.14 -5.90
C ALA A 106 -4.27 2.54 -6.55
N LEU A 107 -5.35 1.98 -6.04
CA LEU A 107 -6.73 2.35 -6.36
C LEU A 107 -7.29 3.36 -5.36
N THR A 108 -6.82 3.33 -4.10
CA THR A 108 -7.22 4.29 -3.07
C THR A 108 -6.80 5.69 -3.44
N MET A 109 -7.77 6.60 -3.52
CA MET A 109 -7.53 7.99 -3.90
C MET A 109 -7.44 8.94 -2.70
N LEU A 110 -7.81 8.49 -1.50
CA LEU A 110 -7.64 9.29 -0.29
C LEU A 110 -6.14 9.45 0.06
N PRO A 111 -5.64 10.66 0.29
CA PRO A 111 -4.27 10.84 0.77
C PRO A 111 -4.10 10.33 2.20
N ILE A 112 -2.88 9.97 2.55
CA ILE A 112 -2.50 9.67 3.93
C ILE A 112 -2.24 11.00 4.63
N ASP A 113 -3.01 11.30 5.67
CA ASP A 113 -2.96 12.60 6.36
C ASP A 113 -1.62 12.82 7.05
N VAL A 114 -0.81 13.73 6.51
CA VAL A 114 0.54 14.01 7.01
C VAL A 114 0.55 14.54 8.45
N ARG A 115 -0.57 15.09 8.95
CA ARG A 115 -0.71 15.59 10.33
C ARG A 115 -0.71 14.46 11.37
N MET A 116 -0.82 13.20 10.95
CA MET A 116 -0.70 12.04 11.81
C MET A 116 0.76 11.67 12.13
N PHE A 117 1.71 12.23 11.42
CA PHE A 117 3.14 11.94 11.59
C PHE A 117 3.81 12.96 12.50
N LYS A 118 4.83 12.51 13.22
CA LYS A 118 5.67 13.33 14.08
C LYS A 118 7.11 13.28 13.60
N GLU A 119 7.80 14.40 13.73
CA GLU A 119 9.26 14.45 13.51
C GLU A 119 10.03 13.63 14.57
N PRO A 120 11.23 13.11 14.23
CA PRO A 120 11.84 13.16 12.89
C PRO A 120 11.12 12.23 11.92
N PHE A 121 11.01 12.66 10.66
CA PHE A 121 10.47 11.82 9.60
C PHE A 121 11.55 10.84 9.14
N GLY A 122 11.17 9.56 9.04
CA GLY A 122 12.07 8.49 8.64
C GLY A 122 12.21 8.36 7.11
N GLU A 123 13.00 7.38 6.73
CA GLU A 123 13.06 6.92 5.33
C GLU A 123 11.64 6.63 4.82
N GLY A 124 11.35 6.98 3.58
CA GLY A 124 10.04 6.79 2.98
C GLY A 124 9.16 8.04 2.98
N VAL A 125 9.59 9.17 3.56
CA VAL A 125 8.88 10.45 3.44
C VAL A 125 8.71 10.85 1.97
N GLU A 126 9.70 10.59 1.13
CA GLU A 126 9.63 10.84 -0.32
C GLU A 126 8.52 10.02 -0.98
N LEU A 127 8.36 8.74 -0.60
CA LEU A 127 7.30 7.88 -1.10
C LEU A 127 5.92 8.38 -0.66
N LEU A 128 5.80 8.87 0.57
CA LEU A 128 4.58 9.46 1.09
C LEU A 128 4.24 10.76 0.38
N ASN A 129 5.22 11.63 0.17
CA ASN A 129 5.05 12.88 -0.54
C ASN A 129 4.60 12.63 -1.99
N ALA A 130 5.23 11.71 -2.70
CA ALA A 130 4.86 11.33 -4.06
C ALA A 130 3.44 10.73 -4.12
N PHE A 131 3.11 9.82 -3.18
CA PHE A 131 1.78 9.22 -3.06
C PHE A 131 0.71 10.29 -2.85
N ASN A 132 0.92 11.21 -1.91
CA ASN A 132 -0.03 12.27 -1.59
C ASN A 132 -0.14 13.33 -2.69
N ALA A 133 0.97 13.70 -3.34
CA ALA A 133 0.96 14.65 -4.44
C ALA A 133 0.10 14.17 -5.61
N GLU A 134 0.23 12.89 -5.98
CA GLU A 134 -0.60 12.30 -7.04
C GLU A 134 -2.09 12.41 -6.71
N ARG A 135 -2.51 12.08 -5.47
CA ARG A 135 -3.92 12.12 -5.04
C ARG A 135 -4.42 13.54 -4.96
N ARG A 136 -3.64 14.43 -4.36
CA ARG A 136 -3.97 15.86 -4.31
C ARG A 136 -4.21 16.43 -5.71
N ASN A 137 -3.32 16.16 -6.65
CA ASN A 137 -3.43 16.68 -8.01
C ASN A 137 -4.67 16.15 -8.75
N LYS A 138 -5.03 14.89 -8.53
CA LYS A 138 -6.22 14.27 -9.15
C LYS A 138 -7.53 14.73 -8.51
N LEU A 139 -7.56 14.90 -7.19
CA LEU A 139 -8.77 15.25 -6.45
C LEU A 139 -9.05 16.75 -6.43
N MET A 140 -8.01 17.57 -6.35
CA MET A 140 -8.14 19.04 -6.19
C MET A 140 -9.14 19.68 -7.16
N PRO A 141 -9.14 19.37 -8.49
CA PRO A 141 -10.06 19.99 -9.43
C PRO A 141 -11.51 19.47 -9.30
N LEU A 142 -11.73 18.37 -8.59
CA LEU A 142 -13.05 17.73 -8.47
C LEU A 142 -13.78 18.10 -7.19
N GLU A 143 -13.09 18.77 -6.25
CA GLU A 143 -13.57 18.96 -4.89
C GLU A 143 -14.09 20.37 -4.62
N SER A 144 -14.98 20.46 -3.62
CA SER A 144 -15.48 21.76 -3.13
C SER A 144 -14.34 22.57 -2.46
N PRO A 145 -14.48 23.92 -2.36
CA PRO A 145 -13.44 24.74 -1.69
C PRO A 145 -13.13 24.31 -0.25
N ARG A 146 -14.12 23.78 0.46
CA ARG A 146 -13.91 23.24 1.82
C ARG A 146 -13.04 21.98 1.79
N ALA A 147 -13.31 21.06 0.88
CA ALA A 147 -12.54 19.83 0.72
C ALA A 147 -11.14 20.11 0.18
N GLN A 148 -10.98 21.06 -0.74
CA GLN A 148 -9.67 21.51 -1.23
C GLN A 148 -8.78 22.04 -0.11
N LYS A 149 -9.35 22.82 0.82
CA LYS A 149 -8.62 23.34 2.00
C LYS A 149 -8.13 22.19 2.88
N TRP A 150 -8.99 21.20 3.15
CA TRP A 150 -8.63 20.02 3.91
C TRP A 150 -7.55 19.19 3.18
N LEU A 151 -7.74 18.94 1.89
CA LEU A 151 -6.84 18.17 1.06
C LEU A 151 -5.43 18.80 1.00
N SER A 152 -5.37 20.12 0.89
CA SER A 152 -4.09 20.85 0.92
C SER A 152 -3.33 20.67 2.24
N ALA A 153 -4.04 20.62 3.36
CA ALA A 153 -3.42 20.40 4.66
C ALA A 153 -3.06 18.94 4.90
N ALA A 154 -3.95 18.00 4.54
CA ALA A 154 -3.76 16.57 4.75
C ALA A 154 -2.68 15.98 3.84
N ALA A 155 -2.50 16.53 2.64
CA ALA A 155 -1.52 16.12 1.65
C ALA A 155 -0.40 17.17 1.45
N ALA A 156 -0.07 17.91 2.50
CA ALA A 156 1.07 18.82 2.49
C ALA A 156 2.38 18.03 2.35
N GLU A 157 3.38 18.64 1.72
CA GLU A 157 4.69 18.02 1.61
C GLU A 157 5.40 18.05 2.95
N LEU A 158 5.94 16.93 3.37
CA LEU A 158 6.79 16.83 4.55
C LEU A 158 8.24 17.09 4.16
N PRO A 159 9.02 17.78 5.02
CA PRO A 159 10.45 17.96 4.78
C PRO A 159 11.16 16.60 4.78
N GLY A 160 12.14 16.47 3.88
CA GLY A 160 13.01 15.29 3.80
C GLY A 160 14.07 15.24 4.91
#